data_958e35332e827d7769bf82350f23fb44
#
_entry.id   958e35332e827d7769bf82350f23fb44
#
_cell.length_a   1.000
_cell.length_b   1.000
_cell.length_c   1.000
_cell.angle_alpha   90.00
_cell.angle_beta   90.00
_cell.angle_gamma   90.00
#
_symmetry.space_group_name_H-M   'P 1'
#
loop_
_entity.id
_entity.type
_entity.pdbx_description
1 polymer ?
#
loop_
_entity_poly.entity_id
_entity_poly.type
_entity_poly.pdbx_seq_one_letter_code
_entity_poly.pdbx_strand_id
1 'polypeptide(L)'
;MSTKTQNSRILCAAALLLAGMFLALADEGHAWSDERRLRDQIAQYHVFMDEHPKASTQIRENPQLVYDGKFLKKHSEVERFLKARPELRQEIARRPGRVFGWYDRDDYRYGRYDRDNRRYGWWGH
;
A
#
# COMPACT_ATOMS: atom_id res chain seq x y z
N MET A 1 -9.23 -62.54 5.21
CA MET A 1 -7.95 -61.81 5.31
C MET A 1 -7.98 -60.61 4.35
N SER A 2 -8.70 -59.56 4.63
CA SER A 2 -8.65 -58.39 3.75
C SER A 2 -9.23 -57.11 4.36
N THR A 3 -9.05 -56.82 5.60
CA THR A 3 -9.57 -55.62 6.25
C THR A 3 -8.49 -54.63 6.74
N LYS A 4 -7.21 -54.95 6.61
CA LYS A 4 -6.10 -54.09 7.08
C LYS A 4 -5.64 -53.02 6.08
N THR A 5 -5.95 -53.16 4.81
CA THR A 5 -5.45 -52.26 3.76
C THR A 5 -6.37 -51.07 3.49
N GLN A 6 -7.63 -51.11 3.92
CA GLN A 6 -8.59 -50.05 3.66
C GLN A 6 -8.48 -48.87 4.64
N ASN A 7 -8.12 -49.13 5.89
CA ASN A 7 -8.00 -48.09 6.90
C ASN A 7 -6.80 -47.15 6.68
N SER A 8 -5.75 -47.64 6.01
CA SER A 8 -4.54 -46.85 5.74
C SER A 8 -4.78 -45.79 4.64
N ARG A 9 -5.67 -46.07 3.70
CA ARG A 9 -6.01 -45.13 2.60
C ARG A 9 -6.94 -44.00 3.05
N ILE A 10 -7.81 -44.27 4.03
CA ILE A 10 -8.74 -43.27 4.58
C ILE A 10 -7.98 -42.28 5.48
N LEU A 11 -7.00 -42.73 6.24
CA LEU A 11 -6.16 -41.88 7.09
C LEU A 11 -5.27 -40.93 6.29
N CYS A 12 -4.74 -41.37 5.14
CA CYS A 12 -3.97 -40.47 4.26
C CYS A 12 -4.82 -39.39 3.59
N ALA A 13 -6.07 -39.72 3.22
CA ALA A 13 -6.96 -38.74 2.61
C ALA A 13 -7.41 -37.65 3.58
N ALA A 14 -7.63 -38.02 4.85
CA ALA A 14 -8.01 -37.04 5.88
C ALA A 14 -6.84 -36.09 6.26
N ALA A 15 -5.61 -36.59 6.24
CA ALA A 15 -4.42 -35.75 6.52
C ALA A 15 -4.16 -34.71 5.42
N LEU A 16 -4.43 -35.02 4.15
CA LEU A 16 -4.26 -34.09 3.04
C LEU A 16 -5.32 -32.99 3.03
N LEU A 17 -6.53 -33.25 3.49
CA LEU A 17 -7.59 -32.24 3.59
C LEU A 17 -7.31 -31.23 4.70
N LEU A 18 -6.72 -31.64 5.81
CA LEU A 18 -6.34 -30.74 6.90
C LEU A 18 -5.13 -29.87 6.55
N ALA A 19 -4.18 -30.35 5.77
CA ALA A 19 -3.04 -29.56 5.29
C ALA A 19 -3.46 -28.47 4.29
N GLY A 20 -4.45 -28.74 3.45
CA GLY A 20 -4.99 -27.76 2.49
C GLY A 20 -5.73 -26.60 3.17
N MET A 21 -6.37 -26.85 4.30
CA MET A 21 -7.13 -25.82 5.03
C MET A 21 -6.22 -24.86 5.81
N PHE A 22 -5.02 -25.30 6.22
CA PHE A 22 -4.05 -24.45 6.91
C PHE A 22 -3.33 -23.46 5.97
N LEU A 23 -3.17 -23.80 4.70
CA LEU A 23 -2.54 -22.91 3.70
C LEU A 23 -3.44 -21.74 3.31
N ALA A 24 -4.77 -21.87 3.40
CA ALA A 24 -5.71 -20.82 3.06
C ALA A 24 -5.79 -19.71 4.13
N LEU A 25 -5.45 -20.01 5.39
CA LEU A 25 -5.50 -19.03 6.49
C LEU A 25 -4.24 -18.15 6.59
N ALA A 26 -3.15 -18.53 5.91
CA ALA A 26 -1.90 -17.77 5.94
C ALA A 26 -1.89 -16.55 4.99
N ASP A 27 -2.79 -16.50 4.02
CA ASP A 27 -2.80 -15.46 2.98
C ASP A 27 -3.54 -14.19 3.42
N GLU A 28 -4.51 -14.30 4.32
CA GLU A 28 -5.29 -13.14 4.78
C GLU A 28 -4.45 -12.16 5.63
N GLY A 29 -3.47 -12.63 6.38
CA GLY A 29 -2.61 -11.79 7.22
C GLY A 29 -1.69 -10.87 6.41
N HIS A 30 -1.25 -11.29 5.24
CA HIS A 30 -0.37 -10.51 4.37
C HIS A 30 -1.11 -9.37 3.67
N ALA A 31 -2.33 -9.60 3.21
CA ALA A 31 -3.14 -8.58 2.53
C ALA A 31 -3.44 -7.37 3.44
N TRP A 32 -3.73 -7.60 4.72
CA TRP A 32 -3.98 -6.52 5.70
C TRP A 32 -2.72 -5.71 6.03
N SER A 33 -1.56 -6.36 6.10
CA SER A 33 -0.29 -5.68 6.36
C SER A 33 0.13 -4.80 5.17
N ASP A 34 -0.06 -5.29 3.94
CA ASP A 34 0.27 -4.58 2.72
C ASP A 34 -0.65 -3.38 2.48
N GLU A 35 -1.95 -3.54 2.74
CA GLU A 35 -2.91 -2.45 2.65
C GLU A 35 -2.61 -1.33 3.66
N ARG A 36 -2.26 -1.69 4.88
CA ARG A 36 -1.89 -0.72 5.92
C ARG A 36 -0.62 0.02 5.54
N ARG A 37 0.41 -0.70 5.09
CA ARG A 37 1.67 -0.13 4.62
C ARG A 37 1.47 0.82 3.44
N LEU A 38 0.64 0.45 2.46
CA LEU A 38 0.34 1.32 1.33
C LEU A 38 -0.39 2.60 1.76
N ARG A 39 -1.31 2.51 2.69
CA ARG A 39 -2.01 3.66 3.25
C ARG A 39 -1.05 4.64 3.94
N ASP A 40 -0.10 4.11 4.71
CA ASP A 40 0.94 4.92 5.36
C ASP A 40 1.87 5.57 4.32
N GLN A 41 2.20 4.86 3.25
CA GLN A 41 2.98 5.42 2.14
C GLN A 41 2.22 6.54 1.41
N ILE A 42 0.91 6.42 1.22
CA ILE A 42 0.06 7.47 0.64
C ILE A 42 0.07 8.71 1.55
N ALA A 43 -0.10 8.54 2.85
CA ALA A 43 -0.04 9.65 3.80
C ALA A 43 1.32 10.38 3.77
N GLN A 44 2.44 9.63 3.77
CA GLN A 44 3.78 10.19 3.63
C GLN A 44 3.99 10.90 2.28
N TYR A 45 3.40 10.38 1.20
CA TYR A 45 3.45 10.99 -0.12
C TYR A 45 2.78 12.37 -0.12
N HIS A 46 1.64 12.53 0.51
CA HIS A 46 0.98 13.82 0.59
C HIS A 46 1.83 14.86 1.33
N VAL A 47 2.38 14.50 2.48
CA VAL A 47 3.28 15.38 3.23
C VAL A 47 4.49 15.79 2.37
N PHE A 48 5.11 14.83 1.69
CA PHE A 48 6.24 15.09 0.81
C PHE A 48 5.86 16.00 -0.37
N MET A 49 4.70 15.80 -0.98
CA MET A 49 4.26 16.59 -2.13
C MET A 49 3.80 18.01 -1.78
N ASP A 50 3.46 18.27 -0.53
CA ASP A 50 3.21 19.64 -0.05
C ASP A 50 4.48 20.50 -0.09
N GLU A 51 5.66 19.88 0.04
CA GLU A 51 6.97 20.54 -0.11
C GLU A 51 7.36 20.70 -1.59
N HIS A 52 6.68 19.99 -2.51
CA HIS A 52 6.95 19.99 -3.95
C HIS A 52 5.73 20.37 -4.81
N PRO A 53 5.10 21.53 -4.62
CA PRO A 53 3.80 21.88 -5.19
C PRO A 53 3.76 21.82 -6.73
N LYS A 54 4.85 22.19 -7.41
CA LYS A 54 4.92 22.12 -8.88
C LYS A 54 4.87 20.68 -9.40
N ALA A 55 5.61 19.78 -8.78
CA ALA A 55 5.59 18.36 -9.15
C ALA A 55 4.25 17.72 -8.77
N SER A 56 3.68 18.10 -7.63
CA SER A 56 2.38 17.63 -7.15
C SER A 56 1.28 17.92 -8.16
N THR A 57 1.16 19.17 -8.62
CA THR A 57 0.16 19.56 -9.61
C THR A 57 0.31 18.76 -10.91
N GLN A 58 1.54 18.65 -11.43
CA GLN A 58 1.79 17.91 -12.67
C GLN A 58 1.43 16.43 -12.57
N ILE A 59 1.77 15.76 -11.45
CA ILE A 59 1.43 14.35 -11.25
C ILE A 59 -0.09 14.15 -11.08
N ARG A 60 -0.79 15.09 -10.45
CA ARG A 60 -2.27 15.03 -10.35
C ARG A 60 -2.93 15.14 -11.71
N GLU A 61 -2.45 16.05 -12.57
CA GLU A 61 -2.95 16.22 -13.93
C GLU A 61 -2.60 15.04 -14.82
N ASN A 62 -1.42 14.47 -14.66
CA ASN A 62 -0.95 13.31 -15.41
C ASN A 62 -0.20 12.31 -14.50
N PRO A 63 -0.90 11.32 -13.91
CA PRO A 63 -0.30 10.33 -13.02
C PRO A 63 0.79 9.46 -13.66
N GLN A 64 0.82 9.35 -14.99
CA GLN A 64 1.84 8.59 -15.70
C GLN A 64 3.23 9.24 -15.63
N LEU A 65 3.33 10.51 -15.25
CA LEU A 65 4.61 11.20 -15.05
C LEU A 65 5.50 10.53 -14.01
N VAL A 66 4.94 9.73 -13.10
CA VAL A 66 5.74 8.93 -12.15
C VAL A 66 6.64 7.91 -12.83
N TYR A 67 6.40 7.60 -14.12
CA TYR A 67 7.25 6.74 -14.96
C TYR A 67 8.01 7.52 -16.04
N ASP A 68 7.78 8.81 -16.20
CA ASP A 68 8.47 9.63 -17.19
C ASP A 68 9.90 9.98 -16.72
N GLY A 69 10.90 9.45 -17.42
CA GLY A 69 12.29 9.67 -17.05
C GLY A 69 12.76 11.12 -17.20
N LYS A 70 12.16 11.91 -18.09
CA LYS A 70 12.51 13.33 -18.24
C LYS A 70 11.94 14.15 -17.09
N PHE A 71 10.69 13.87 -16.72
CA PHE A 71 10.06 14.47 -15.56
C PHE A 71 10.82 14.15 -14.27
N LEU A 72 11.15 12.89 -14.04
CA LEU A 72 11.84 12.44 -12.84
C LEU A 72 13.26 13.02 -12.72
N LYS A 73 14.01 13.11 -13.82
CA LYS A 73 15.31 13.77 -13.81
C LYS A 73 15.23 15.25 -13.41
N LYS A 74 14.15 15.93 -13.79
CA LYS A 74 13.90 17.34 -13.40
C LYS A 74 13.50 17.45 -11.93
N HIS A 75 12.90 16.40 -11.37
CA HIS A 75 12.41 16.34 -10.00
C HIS A 75 13.09 15.17 -9.26
N SER A 76 14.41 15.25 -9.10
CA SER A 76 15.24 14.16 -8.56
C SER A 76 14.83 13.69 -7.16
N GLU A 77 14.28 14.57 -6.33
CA GLU A 77 13.77 14.22 -5.00
C GLU A 77 12.51 13.37 -5.08
N VAL A 78 11.60 13.71 -6.00
CA VAL A 78 10.40 12.90 -6.30
C VAL A 78 10.80 11.54 -6.84
N GLU A 79 11.80 11.49 -7.75
CA GLU A 79 12.34 10.23 -8.26
C GLU A 79 12.83 9.33 -7.12
N ARG A 80 13.66 9.88 -6.24
CA ARG A 80 14.22 9.16 -5.10
C ARG A 80 13.13 8.65 -4.16
N PHE A 81 12.14 9.49 -3.87
CA PHE A 81 11.02 9.14 -3.02
C PHE A 81 10.20 7.98 -3.60
N LEU A 82 9.84 8.06 -4.88
CA LEU A 82 9.06 7.03 -5.58
C LEU A 82 9.84 5.74 -5.83
N LYS A 83 11.16 5.84 -6.07
CA LYS A 83 12.03 4.67 -6.24
C LYS A 83 12.09 3.81 -4.98
N ALA A 84 12.07 4.43 -3.81
CA ALA A 84 12.02 3.73 -2.53
C ALA A 84 10.65 3.09 -2.23
N ARG A 85 9.60 3.44 -3.00
CA ARG A 85 8.20 3.03 -2.78
C ARG A 85 7.54 2.57 -4.08
N PRO A 86 7.95 1.41 -4.63
CA PRO A 86 7.46 0.94 -5.93
C PRO A 86 5.95 0.67 -5.94
N GLU A 87 5.37 0.22 -4.83
CA GLU A 87 3.95 -0.04 -4.68
C GLU A 87 3.13 1.25 -4.78
N LEU A 88 3.55 2.29 -4.07
CA LEU A 88 2.94 3.61 -4.15
C LEU A 88 3.03 4.19 -5.57
N ARG A 89 4.19 4.08 -6.22
CA ARG A 89 4.39 4.52 -7.60
C ARG A 89 3.41 3.84 -8.56
N GLN A 90 3.21 2.54 -8.40
CA GLN A 90 2.24 1.77 -9.17
C GLN A 90 0.81 2.20 -8.88
N GLU A 91 0.48 2.45 -7.61
CA GLU A 91 -0.85 2.89 -7.21
C GLU A 91 -1.21 4.27 -7.79
N ILE A 92 -0.28 5.23 -7.78
CA ILE A 92 -0.45 6.55 -8.40
C ILE A 92 -0.81 6.41 -9.87
N ALA A 93 -0.10 5.56 -10.62
CA ALA A 93 -0.31 5.39 -12.05
C ALA A 93 -1.59 4.63 -12.40
N ARG A 94 -1.95 3.60 -11.61
CA ARG A 94 -3.09 2.71 -11.92
C ARG A 94 -4.40 3.17 -11.30
N ARG A 95 -4.35 3.72 -10.11
CA ARG A 95 -5.53 4.11 -9.33
C ARG A 95 -5.36 5.49 -8.70
N PRO A 96 -5.17 6.55 -9.52
CA PRO A 96 -4.92 7.90 -9.02
C PRO A 96 -6.03 8.39 -8.09
N GLY A 97 -7.28 8.01 -8.33
CA GLY A 97 -8.40 8.36 -7.45
C GLY A 97 -8.26 7.83 -6.03
N ARG A 98 -7.54 6.71 -5.82
CA ARG A 98 -7.24 6.19 -4.49
C ARG A 98 -6.20 7.02 -3.76
N VAL A 99 -5.22 7.54 -4.50
CA VAL A 99 -4.14 8.35 -3.93
C VAL A 99 -4.58 9.80 -3.75
N PHE A 100 -5.29 10.38 -4.71
CA PHE A 100 -5.66 11.80 -4.72
C PHE A 100 -7.10 12.08 -4.29
N GLY A 101 -8.01 11.09 -4.38
CA GLY A 101 -9.45 11.27 -4.11
C GLY A 101 -9.81 11.57 -2.67
N TRP A 102 -8.88 11.43 -1.74
CA TRP A 102 -9.04 11.87 -0.34
C TRP A 102 -8.83 13.38 -0.20
N TYR A 103 -8.18 14.02 -1.19
CA TYR A 103 -7.93 15.46 -1.21
C TYR A 103 -9.08 16.28 -1.82
N ASP A 104 -9.93 15.66 -2.67
CA ASP A 104 -11.06 16.33 -3.32
C ASP A 104 -12.35 16.38 -2.48
N ARG A 105 -12.41 15.62 -1.40
CA ARG A 105 -13.47 15.77 -0.42
C ARG A 105 -13.01 16.76 0.63
N ASP A 106 -13.63 17.92 0.66
CA ASP A 106 -13.70 19.00 1.65
C ASP A 106 -13.09 18.79 3.06
N ASP A 107 -12.31 17.75 3.26
CA ASP A 107 -11.57 17.40 4.46
C ASP A 107 -10.19 18.09 4.56
N TYR A 108 -10.09 19.30 3.96
CA TYR A 108 -9.07 20.27 4.37
C TYR A 108 -9.15 20.60 5.87
N ARG A 109 -10.16 20.12 6.56
CA ARG A 109 -10.27 20.22 8.03
C ARG A 109 -9.25 19.35 8.76
N TYR A 110 -8.84 18.22 8.21
CA TYR A 110 -7.85 17.34 8.85
C TYR A 110 -6.40 17.83 8.65
N GLY A 111 -6.07 18.45 7.53
CA GLY A 111 -4.75 19.05 7.32
C GLY A 111 -4.47 20.27 8.21
N ARG A 112 -5.52 20.92 8.71
CA ARG A 112 -5.38 22.03 9.68
C ARG A 112 -5.19 21.52 11.11
N TYR A 113 -5.62 20.30 11.39
CA TYR A 113 -5.45 19.66 12.71
C TYR A 113 -4.00 19.23 12.96
N ASP A 114 -3.25 18.90 11.91
CA ASP A 114 -1.91 18.35 12.06
C ASP A 114 -0.82 19.43 12.15
N ARG A 115 -1.13 20.65 11.72
CA ARG A 115 -0.16 21.76 11.83
C ARG A 115 0.00 22.27 13.27
N ASP A 116 -1.07 22.19 14.07
CA ASP A 116 -1.06 22.57 15.49
C ASP A 116 -0.70 21.40 16.41
N ASN A 117 -0.81 20.15 15.94
CA ASN A 117 -0.57 18.95 16.73
C ASN A 117 0.87 18.42 16.65
N ARG A 118 1.80 19.13 15.98
CA ARG A 118 3.24 18.85 16.07
C ARG A 118 3.80 19.01 17.52
N ARG A 119 3.00 19.51 18.44
CA ARG A 119 3.33 19.62 19.87
C ARG A 119 2.99 18.37 20.68
N TYR A 120 2.17 17.48 20.16
CA TYR A 120 1.82 16.25 20.87
C TYR A 120 2.29 15.07 20.03
N GLY A 121 3.51 14.63 20.35
CA GLY A 121 4.19 13.53 19.69
C GLY A 121 3.31 12.29 19.51
N TRP A 122 2.88 12.09 18.29
CA TRP A 122 2.18 10.88 17.88
C TRP A 122 3.13 9.70 17.58
N TRP A 123 4.41 9.87 17.96
CA TRP A 123 5.47 8.87 17.79
C TRP A 123 6.00 8.35 19.14
N GLY A 124 5.14 8.29 20.13
CA GLY A 124 5.46 7.69 21.42
C GLY A 124 4.46 6.58 21.75
N HIS A 125 4.73 5.37 21.26
CA HIS A 125 4.60 4.07 21.93
C HIS A 125 4.70 2.97 20.89
#